data_b3012c96c81945f1a6a6373956f81466
#
_entry.id   b3012c96c81945f1a6a6373956f81466
#
_cell.length_a   1.000
_cell.length_b   1.000
_cell.length_c   1.000
_cell.angle_alpha   90.00
_cell.angle_beta   90.00
_cell.angle_gamma   90.00
#
_symmetry.space_group_name_H-M   'P 1'
#
loop_
_entity.id
_entity.type
_entity.pdbx_description
1 polymer ?
#
loop_
_entity_poly.entity_id
_entity_poly.type
_entity_poly.pdbx_seq_one_letter_code
_entity_poly.pdbx_strand_id
1 'polypeptide(L)'
;MGQIAIGGFQHETNTFASIGAEFSDFEMHDAWPGLTRGADLFGAVAGINLPITGFIDAAKSDEHQLLPLLWCAAEPSAHVTEDAYERITSMLLEDLQQYHSLDGVYLDLHGAMVTEHAEDGEGELLTRIRKVVGVDIPVV
;
A
#
# COMPACT_ATOMS: atom_id res chain seq x y z
N MET A 1 3.78 18.39 14.68
CA MET A 1 4.66 17.25 14.32
C MET A 1 3.95 15.96 14.75
N GLY A 2 3.67 15.07 13.83
CA GLY A 2 2.98 13.80 14.10
C GLY A 2 3.72 12.61 13.48
N GLN A 3 3.43 11.40 13.94
CA GLN A 3 3.95 10.15 13.42
C GLN A 3 2.92 9.54 12.46
N ILE A 4 3.27 9.44 11.17
CA ILE A 4 2.38 8.97 10.12
C ILE A 4 2.96 7.72 9.48
N ALA A 5 2.25 6.60 9.58
CA ALA A 5 2.59 5.39 8.83
C ALA A 5 2.24 5.58 7.36
N ILE A 6 3.14 5.20 6.45
CA ILE A 6 2.93 5.35 5.02
C ILE A 6 3.19 4.05 4.27
N GLY A 7 2.32 3.73 3.34
CA GLY A 7 2.47 2.57 2.47
C GLY A 7 1.54 2.63 1.27
N GLY A 8 1.49 1.54 0.51
CA GLY A 8 0.59 1.43 -0.63
C GLY A 8 0.53 0.02 -1.20
N PHE A 9 -0.61 -0.29 -1.78
CA PHE A 9 -0.84 -1.54 -2.48
C PHE A 9 -1.76 -1.23 -3.67
N GLN A 10 -1.18 -1.04 -4.84
CA GLN A 10 -1.89 -0.57 -6.02
C GLN A 10 -2.12 -1.67 -7.04
N HIS A 11 -3.36 -1.79 -7.49
CA HIS A 11 -3.72 -2.57 -8.67
C HIS A 11 -5.00 -2.01 -9.29
N GLU A 12 -4.98 -1.79 -10.60
CA GLU A 12 -6.16 -1.46 -11.39
C GLU A 12 -6.69 -2.73 -12.04
N THR A 13 -7.74 -3.31 -11.46
CA THR A 13 -8.31 -4.56 -11.95
C THR A 13 -9.23 -4.32 -13.13
N ASN A 14 -9.00 -5.06 -14.21
CA ASN A 14 -9.92 -5.20 -15.33
C ASN A 14 -10.55 -6.59 -15.28
N THR A 15 -11.79 -6.68 -14.81
CA THR A 15 -12.50 -7.97 -14.65
C THR A 15 -12.79 -8.69 -15.97
N PHE A 16 -12.59 -8.05 -17.11
CA PHE A 16 -12.67 -8.68 -18.44
C PHE A 16 -11.33 -9.24 -18.93
N ALA A 17 -10.23 -8.94 -18.26
CA ALA A 17 -8.95 -9.52 -18.57
C ALA A 17 -8.89 -11.00 -18.14
N SER A 18 -7.99 -11.77 -18.75
CA SER A 18 -7.89 -13.21 -18.54
C SER A 18 -6.73 -13.65 -17.65
N ILE A 19 -5.77 -12.77 -17.40
CA ILE A 19 -4.55 -13.07 -16.62
C ILE A 19 -4.60 -12.28 -15.34
N GLY A 20 -4.58 -12.97 -14.20
CA GLY A 20 -4.56 -12.37 -12.87
C GLY A 20 -3.21 -11.77 -12.50
N ALA A 21 -3.20 -10.95 -11.46
CA ALA A 21 -1.98 -10.43 -10.86
C ALA A 21 -1.48 -11.37 -9.78
N GLU A 22 -0.34 -12.00 -10.00
CA GLU A 22 0.32 -12.87 -9.04
C GLU A 22 1.29 -12.08 -8.15
N PHE A 23 1.77 -12.67 -7.08
CA PHE A 23 2.71 -12.02 -6.17
C PHE A 23 3.98 -11.55 -6.89
N SER A 24 4.50 -12.35 -7.85
CA SER A 24 5.66 -12.00 -8.65
C SER A 24 5.49 -10.73 -9.49
N ASP A 25 4.25 -10.41 -9.89
CA ASP A 25 3.98 -9.18 -10.66
C ASP A 25 4.18 -7.93 -9.79
N PHE A 26 3.92 -8.02 -8.48
CA PHE A 26 4.19 -6.94 -7.53
C PHE A 26 5.65 -6.85 -7.11
N GLU A 27 6.43 -7.94 -7.25
CA GLU A 27 7.87 -7.92 -7.00
C GLU A 27 8.66 -7.30 -8.16
N MET A 28 8.10 -7.32 -9.36
CA MET A 28 8.78 -6.80 -10.55
C MET A 28 9.00 -5.30 -10.47
N HIS A 29 10.19 -4.88 -10.89
CA HIS A 29 10.53 -3.50 -11.12
C HIS A 29 10.50 -3.25 -12.63
N ASP A 30 9.43 -2.65 -13.10
CA ASP A 30 9.24 -2.28 -14.50
C ASP A 30 8.92 -0.79 -14.66
N ALA A 31 7.67 -0.41 -14.98
CA ALA A 31 7.26 1.00 -15.04
C ALA A 31 7.26 1.68 -13.64
N TRP A 32 7.04 0.90 -12.58
CA TRP A 32 7.04 1.33 -11.19
C TRP A 32 8.06 0.53 -10.37
N PRO A 33 8.46 1.03 -9.17
CA PRO A 33 9.27 0.23 -8.27
C PRO A 33 8.58 -1.09 -7.92
N GLY A 34 9.35 -2.17 -7.86
CA GLY A 34 8.87 -3.42 -7.29
C GLY A 34 8.57 -3.30 -5.80
N LEU A 35 8.01 -4.36 -5.21
CA LEU A 35 7.66 -4.40 -3.80
C LEU A 35 8.85 -3.99 -2.91
N THR A 36 8.64 -2.96 -2.13
CA THR A 36 9.63 -2.42 -1.18
C THR A 36 9.03 -2.29 0.21
N ARG A 37 9.86 -2.50 1.25
CA ARG A 37 9.45 -2.41 2.67
C ARG A 37 10.39 -1.52 3.47
N GLY A 38 9.84 -0.93 4.52
CA GLY A 38 10.62 -0.15 5.47
C GLY A 38 11.35 1.02 4.82
N ALA A 39 12.53 1.35 5.30
CA ALA A 39 13.27 2.54 4.86
C ALA A 39 13.60 2.58 3.37
N ASP A 40 13.68 1.44 2.71
CA ASP A 40 13.97 1.35 1.27
C ASP A 40 12.84 1.98 0.41
N LEU A 41 11.62 2.06 0.95
CA LEU A 41 10.48 2.70 0.30
C LEU A 41 10.81 4.13 -0.12
N PHE A 42 11.46 4.92 0.74
CA PHE A 42 11.79 6.31 0.43
C PHE A 42 12.69 6.47 -0.79
N GLY A 43 13.71 5.60 -0.89
CA GLY A 43 14.61 5.61 -2.04
C GLY A 43 13.93 5.10 -3.31
N ALA A 44 13.08 4.08 -3.19
CA ALA A 44 12.39 3.47 -4.32
C ALA A 44 11.42 4.43 -5.02
N VAL A 45 10.67 5.25 -4.27
CA VAL A 45 9.67 6.18 -4.84
C VAL A 45 10.22 7.58 -5.10
N ALA A 46 11.45 7.89 -4.69
CA ALA A 46 12.02 9.23 -4.81
C ALA A 46 12.07 9.73 -6.26
N GLY A 47 11.49 10.89 -6.52
CA GLY A 47 11.48 11.54 -7.83
C GLY A 47 10.56 10.88 -8.86
N ILE A 48 9.77 9.88 -8.47
CA ILE A 48 8.74 9.27 -9.32
C ILE A 48 7.42 10.00 -9.09
N ASN A 49 6.66 10.24 -10.15
CA ASN A 49 5.35 10.90 -10.06
C ASN A 49 4.28 9.92 -9.56
N LEU A 50 4.32 9.64 -8.26
CA LEU A 50 3.37 8.80 -7.53
C LEU A 50 2.65 9.63 -6.45
N PRO A 51 1.40 9.28 -6.10
CA PRO A 51 0.70 9.95 -4.99
C PRO A 51 1.48 9.90 -3.68
N ILE A 52 2.07 8.75 -3.35
CA ILE A 52 2.90 8.60 -2.14
C ILE A 52 4.11 9.53 -2.13
N THR A 53 4.73 9.80 -3.28
CA THR A 53 5.86 10.74 -3.38
C THR A 53 5.44 12.16 -3.01
N GLY A 54 4.30 12.60 -3.56
CA GLY A 54 3.74 13.92 -3.23
C GLY A 54 3.37 14.04 -1.75
N PHE A 55 2.80 12.98 -1.16
CA PHE A 55 2.51 12.95 0.27
C PHE A 55 3.78 13.02 1.12
N ILE A 56 4.83 12.26 0.76
CA ILE A 56 6.12 12.26 1.45
C ILE A 56 6.74 13.68 1.46
N ASP A 57 6.73 14.35 0.32
CA ASP A 57 7.32 15.69 0.19
C ASP A 57 6.56 16.72 1.05
N ALA A 58 5.23 16.67 1.02
CA ALA A 58 4.38 17.56 1.83
C ALA A 58 4.59 17.30 3.34
N ALA A 59 4.52 16.03 3.75
CA ALA A 59 4.62 15.66 5.16
C ALA A 59 6.01 15.99 5.75
N LYS A 60 7.09 15.85 4.96
CA LYS A 60 8.44 16.28 5.36
C LYS A 60 8.54 17.79 5.48
N SER A 61 7.90 18.55 4.58
CA SER A 61 7.84 20.01 4.66
C SER A 61 7.15 20.49 5.95
N ASP A 62 6.15 19.74 6.41
CA ASP A 62 5.41 20.02 7.63
C ASP A 62 6.03 19.37 8.89
N GLU A 63 7.26 18.88 8.77
CA GLU A 63 8.05 18.28 9.86
C GLU A 63 7.37 17.05 10.51
N HIS A 64 6.55 16.29 9.77
CA HIS A 64 6.03 15.01 10.25
C HIS A 64 7.10 13.91 10.19
N GLN A 65 7.05 13.00 11.16
CA GLN A 65 7.83 11.77 11.13
C GLN A 65 7.08 10.72 10.31
N LEU A 66 7.69 10.27 9.22
CA LEU A 66 7.13 9.22 8.36
C LEU A 66 7.69 7.85 8.75
N LEU A 67 6.78 6.91 8.95
CA LEU A 67 7.03 5.54 9.37
C LEU A 67 6.70 4.61 8.19
N PRO A 68 7.70 4.14 7.44
CA PRO A 68 7.46 3.40 6.20
C PRO A 68 6.95 1.98 6.48
N LEU A 69 5.92 1.60 5.75
CA LEU A 69 5.38 0.25 5.67
C LEU A 69 5.91 -0.43 4.40
N LEU A 70 5.02 -1.07 3.67
CA LEU A 70 5.23 -1.65 2.35
C LEU A 70 4.61 -0.77 1.28
N TRP A 71 5.23 -0.70 0.10
CA TRP A 71 4.63 -0.19 -1.13
C TRP A 71 4.88 -1.16 -2.28
N CYS A 72 3.85 -1.43 -3.07
CA CYS A 72 3.94 -2.18 -4.32
C CYS A 72 2.82 -1.79 -5.29
N ALA A 73 3.06 -2.05 -6.57
CA ALA A 73 2.08 -1.95 -7.65
C ALA A 73 2.31 -3.07 -8.66
N ALA A 74 1.27 -3.47 -9.35
CA ALA A 74 1.38 -4.32 -10.55
C ALA A 74 0.63 -3.66 -11.71
N GLU A 75 1.03 -4.01 -12.94
CA GLU A 75 0.37 -3.53 -14.15
C GLU A 75 -1.12 -3.94 -14.16
N PRO A 76 -2.00 -3.12 -14.76
CA PRO A 76 -3.41 -3.45 -14.90
C PRO A 76 -3.62 -4.83 -15.53
N SER A 77 -4.36 -5.69 -14.84
CA SER A 77 -4.63 -7.06 -15.27
C SER A 77 -5.96 -7.55 -14.70
N ALA A 78 -6.25 -8.86 -14.70
CA ALA A 78 -7.47 -9.40 -14.09
C ALA A 78 -7.39 -9.33 -12.55
N HIS A 79 -8.12 -10.19 -11.86
CA HIS A 79 -8.16 -10.20 -10.39
C HIS A 79 -6.77 -10.42 -9.78
N VAL A 80 -6.51 -9.76 -8.65
CA VAL A 80 -5.35 -10.11 -7.81
C VAL A 80 -5.59 -11.49 -7.22
N THR A 81 -4.60 -12.38 -7.34
CA THR A 81 -4.73 -13.73 -6.77
C THR A 81 -4.85 -13.68 -5.25
N GLU A 82 -5.55 -14.66 -4.67
CA GLU A 82 -5.68 -14.77 -3.21
C GLU A 82 -4.31 -14.82 -2.53
N ASP A 83 -3.38 -15.61 -3.08
CA ASP A 83 -1.99 -15.70 -2.55
C ASP A 83 -1.29 -14.34 -2.54
N ALA A 84 -1.33 -13.60 -3.65
CA ALA A 84 -0.71 -12.28 -3.73
C ALA A 84 -1.31 -11.32 -2.73
N TYR A 85 -2.63 -11.24 -2.68
CA TYR A 85 -3.34 -10.34 -1.79
C TYR A 85 -3.05 -10.62 -0.31
N GLU A 86 -3.18 -11.87 0.11
CA GLU A 86 -2.98 -12.25 1.51
C GLU A 86 -1.52 -12.06 1.96
N ARG A 87 -0.56 -12.39 1.10
CA ARG A 87 0.88 -12.18 1.41
C ARG A 87 1.21 -10.71 1.56
N ILE A 88 0.81 -9.87 0.60
CA ILE A 88 1.09 -8.42 0.62
C ILE A 88 0.39 -7.76 1.81
N THR A 89 -0.89 -8.06 2.01
CA THR A 89 -1.66 -7.54 3.13
C THR A 89 -1.04 -7.94 4.47
N SER A 90 -0.64 -9.20 4.63
CA SER A 90 0.02 -9.67 5.86
C SER A 90 1.32 -8.91 6.14
N MET A 91 2.18 -8.74 5.12
CA MET A 91 3.42 -7.97 5.27
C MET A 91 3.16 -6.51 5.66
N LEU A 92 2.16 -5.87 5.06
CA LEU A 92 1.80 -4.49 5.38
C LEU A 92 1.29 -4.35 6.82
N LEU A 93 0.46 -5.30 7.28
CA LEU A 93 -0.05 -5.32 8.65
C LEU A 93 1.05 -5.65 9.67
N GLU A 94 1.98 -6.55 9.35
CA GLU A 94 3.17 -6.81 10.17
C GLU A 94 4.01 -5.55 10.38
N ASP A 95 4.25 -4.78 9.32
CA ASP A 95 4.97 -3.52 9.40
C ASP A 95 4.22 -2.51 10.27
N LEU A 96 2.90 -2.39 10.07
CA LEU A 96 2.05 -1.47 10.83
C LEU A 96 2.03 -1.78 12.33
N GLN A 97 2.02 -3.07 12.69
CA GLN A 97 1.98 -3.52 14.09
C GLN A 97 3.24 -3.18 14.89
N GLN A 98 4.34 -2.83 14.22
CA GLN A 98 5.58 -2.43 14.88
C GLN A 98 5.48 -1.02 15.48
N TYR A 99 4.52 -0.21 15.04
CA TYR A 99 4.35 1.16 15.46
C TYR A 99 3.22 1.29 16.49
N HIS A 100 3.52 1.89 17.64
CA HIS A 100 2.60 1.94 18.79
C HIS A 100 1.97 3.32 19.06
N SER A 101 2.44 4.35 18.38
CA SER A 101 1.99 5.73 18.62
C SER A 101 1.84 6.45 17.29
N LEU A 102 0.75 6.15 16.59
CA LEU A 102 0.45 6.76 15.29
C LEU A 102 -0.52 7.93 15.47
N ASP A 103 -0.27 9.01 14.74
CA ASP A 103 -1.18 10.13 14.56
C ASP A 103 -1.99 10.00 13.26
N GLY A 104 -1.56 9.13 12.34
CA GLY A 104 -2.28 8.86 11.10
C GLY A 104 -1.67 7.71 10.30
N VAL A 105 -2.41 7.23 9.33
CA VAL A 105 -1.97 6.27 8.30
C VAL A 105 -2.31 6.83 6.94
N TYR A 106 -1.34 6.90 6.05
CA TYR A 106 -1.53 7.20 4.64
C TYR A 106 -1.30 5.96 3.78
N LEU A 107 -2.24 5.69 2.88
CA LEU A 107 -2.17 4.56 1.95
C LEU A 107 -2.35 5.03 0.51
N ASP A 108 -1.38 4.71 -0.31
CA ASP A 108 -1.43 4.91 -1.74
C ASP A 108 -2.16 3.73 -2.39
N LEU A 109 -3.45 3.91 -2.66
CA LEU A 109 -4.34 2.90 -3.21
C LEU A 109 -4.92 3.37 -4.54
N HIS A 110 -5.30 2.43 -5.42
CA HIS A 110 -5.91 2.74 -6.71
C HIS A 110 -7.43 2.95 -6.61
N GLY A 111 -8.10 2.23 -5.70
CA GLY A 111 -9.56 2.25 -5.56
C GLY A 111 -10.30 1.36 -6.58
N ALA A 112 -9.59 0.45 -7.23
CA ALA A 112 -10.13 -0.41 -8.30
C ALA A 112 -9.71 -1.88 -8.16
N MET A 113 -9.23 -2.29 -6.99
CA MET A 113 -8.74 -3.65 -6.78
C MET A 113 -9.88 -4.62 -6.53
N VAL A 114 -9.99 -5.62 -7.39
CA VAL A 114 -10.80 -6.82 -7.19
C VAL A 114 -9.87 -8.01 -7.04
N THR A 115 -10.12 -8.87 -6.07
CA THR A 115 -9.33 -10.07 -5.83
C THR A 115 -10.14 -11.34 -6.13
N GLU A 116 -9.50 -12.50 -6.16
CA GLU A 116 -10.19 -13.76 -6.38
C GLU A 116 -11.23 -14.09 -5.31
N HIS A 117 -11.07 -13.55 -4.09
CA HIS A 117 -11.91 -13.86 -2.93
C HIS A 117 -12.60 -12.65 -2.29
N ALA A 118 -12.32 -11.42 -2.78
CA ALA A 118 -12.96 -10.21 -2.30
C ALA A 118 -13.26 -9.25 -3.45
N GLU A 119 -14.53 -8.86 -3.60
CA GLU A 119 -14.98 -7.92 -4.63
C GLU A 119 -14.46 -6.49 -4.40
N ASP A 120 -14.17 -6.13 -3.15
CA ASP A 120 -13.59 -4.86 -2.73
C ASP A 120 -12.29 -5.12 -1.95
N GLY A 121 -11.19 -5.26 -2.68
CA GLY A 121 -9.88 -5.54 -2.11
C GLY A 121 -9.37 -4.44 -1.20
N GLU A 122 -9.55 -3.17 -1.59
CA GLU A 122 -9.16 -2.03 -0.74
C GLU A 122 -10.03 -1.92 0.50
N GLY A 123 -11.34 -2.12 0.41
CA GLY A 123 -12.23 -2.09 1.57
C GLY A 123 -11.89 -3.17 2.60
N GLU A 124 -11.55 -4.37 2.15
CA GLU A 124 -11.07 -5.45 3.02
C GLU A 124 -9.73 -5.09 3.69
N LEU A 125 -8.77 -4.55 2.93
CA LEU A 125 -7.50 -4.07 3.46
C LEU A 125 -7.70 -2.99 4.54
N LEU A 126 -8.53 -1.98 4.26
CA LEU A 126 -8.85 -0.91 5.19
C LEU A 126 -9.53 -1.43 6.47
N THR A 127 -10.40 -2.44 6.33
CA THR A 127 -11.03 -3.12 7.46
C THR A 127 -10.00 -3.78 8.37
N ARG A 128 -9.00 -4.46 7.79
CA ARG A 128 -7.91 -5.09 8.55
C ARG A 128 -7.00 -4.07 9.21
N ILE A 129 -6.67 -2.98 8.51
CA ILE A 129 -5.89 -1.87 9.09
C ILE A 129 -6.62 -1.25 10.28
N ARG A 130 -7.93 -1.01 10.18
CA ARG A 130 -8.75 -0.50 11.28
C ARG A 130 -8.72 -1.39 12.53
N LYS A 131 -8.64 -2.71 12.37
CA LYS A 131 -8.49 -3.64 13.51
C LYS A 131 -7.15 -3.46 14.24
N VAL A 132 -6.11 -3.01 13.52
CA VAL A 132 -4.78 -2.75 14.11
C VAL A 132 -4.72 -1.38 14.78
N VAL A 133 -5.12 -0.32 14.08
CA VAL A 133 -4.94 1.06 14.56
C VAL A 133 -6.10 1.60 15.39
N GLY A 134 -7.26 0.95 15.36
CA GLY A 134 -8.47 1.42 16.04
C GLY A 134 -9.24 2.46 15.23
N VAL A 135 -10.30 3.01 15.84
CA VAL A 135 -11.25 3.90 15.16
C VAL A 135 -10.81 5.37 15.18
N ASP A 136 -9.96 5.75 16.11
CA ASP A 136 -9.60 7.14 16.36
C ASP A 136 -8.45 7.64 15.47
N ILE A 137 -7.63 6.74 14.94
CA ILE A 137 -6.51 7.11 14.07
C ILE A 137 -7.03 7.42 12.65
N PRO A 138 -6.76 8.61 12.09
CA PRO A 138 -7.10 8.91 10.70
C PRO A 138 -6.41 7.93 9.73
N VAL A 139 -7.16 7.41 8.76
CA VAL A 139 -6.64 6.63 7.63
C VAL A 139 -7.08 7.33 6.35
N VAL A 140 -6.12 7.72 5.53
CA VAL A 140 -6.31 8.49 4.29
C VAL A 140 -5.70 7.74 3.12
#